data_ea85989ddb46a1b16ca558aa8d31c8e4
#
_entry.id   ea85989ddb46a1b16ca558aa8d31c8e4
#
_cell.length_a   1.000
_cell.length_b   1.000
_cell.length_c   1.000
_cell.angle_alpha   90.00
_cell.angle_beta   90.00
_cell.angle_gamma   90.00
#
_symmetry.space_group_name_H-M   'P 1'
#
loop_
_entity.id
_entity.type
_entity.pdbx_description
1 polymer ?
#
loop_
_entity_poly.entity_id
_entity_poly.type
_entity_poly.pdbx_seq_one_letter_code
_entity_poly.pdbx_strand_id
1 'polypeptide(L)'
;MSEIAKTPEPPYYAVIFSSHRTEGDNGYEAMADRMVELAASQPGFLGMESVREELGITVSYWESLESITNWKKNAEHREAQRLGHQKWYSTFRVRIARVERDYGI
;
A
#
# COMPACT_ATOMS: atom_id res chain seq x y z
N MET A 1 8.17 -1.23 7.16
CA MET A 1 7.37 -0.88 8.36
C MET A 1 7.41 -2.04 9.32
N SER A 2 7.88 -1.81 10.52
CA SER A 2 8.08 -2.84 11.53
C SER A 2 7.06 -2.82 12.67
N GLU A 3 6.14 -1.87 12.63
CA GLU A 3 5.14 -1.71 13.69
C GLU A 3 3.73 -1.99 13.19
N ILE A 4 2.88 -2.44 14.10
CA ILE A 4 1.46 -2.59 13.83
C ILE A 4 0.85 -1.19 13.73
N ALA A 5 0.09 -0.94 12.66
CA ALA A 5 -0.56 0.34 12.45
C ALA A 5 -1.60 0.60 13.55
N LYS A 6 -1.66 1.84 13.99
CA LYS A 6 -2.68 2.30 14.96
C LYS A 6 -3.81 2.95 14.19
N THR A 7 -4.96 2.32 14.17
CA THR A 7 -6.12 2.76 13.42
C THR A 7 -7.22 3.25 14.36
N PRO A 8 -8.12 4.14 13.87
CA PRO A 8 -9.26 4.57 14.67
C PRO A 8 -10.31 3.47 14.80
N GLU A 9 -11.40 3.77 15.47
CA GLU A 9 -12.55 2.85 15.55
C GLU A 9 -13.07 2.51 14.15
N PRO A 10 -13.35 1.23 13.86
CA PRO A 10 -13.99 0.86 12.59
C PRO A 10 -15.38 1.51 12.44
N PRO A 11 -15.87 1.63 11.19
CA PRO A 11 -15.27 1.07 9.99
C PRO A 11 -14.18 1.96 9.39
N TYR A 12 -13.24 1.34 8.75
CA TYR A 12 -12.26 1.99 7.87
C TYR A 12 -11.92 1.00 6.76
N TYR A 13 -10.96 1.35 5.89
CA TYR A 13 -10.72 0.55 4.70
C TYR A 13 -9.28 0.14 4.60
N ALA A 14 -9.05 -1.03 4.00
CA ALA A 14 -7.72 -1.56 3.78
C ALA A 14 -7.48 -1.77 2.29
N VAL A 15 -6.28 -1.40 1.84
CA VAL A 15 -5.77 -1.79 0.53
C VAL A 15 -4.71 -2.85 0.77
N ILE A 16 -4.94 -4.04 0.27
CA ILE A 16 -4.04 -5.18 0.45
C ILE A 16 -3.35 -5.42 -0.88
N PHE A 17 -2.04 -5.18 -0.91
CA PHE A 17 -1.22 -5.35 -2.10
C PHE A 17 -0.30 -6.55 -1.90
N SER A 18 -0.55 -7.61 -2.68
CA SER A 18 0.24 -8.83 -2.67
C SER A 18 1.02 -8.94 -3.96
N SER A 19 2.30 -9.24 -3.91
CA SER A 19 3.13 -9.24 -5.12
C SER A 19 4.32 -10.19 -5.07
N HIS A 20 4.73 -10.64 -6.25
CA HIS A 20 6.02 -11.25 -6.48
C HIS A 20 6.88 -10.30 -7.30
N ARG A 21 8.14 -10.17 -6.91
CA ARG A 21 9.10 -9.28 -7.57
C ARG A 21 9.79 -9.95 -8.76
N THR A 22 10.20 -9.13 -9.72
CA THR A 22 11.20 -9.51 -10.73
C THR A 22 12.59 -9.51 -10.09
N GLU A 23 13.57 -10.07 -10.79
CA GLU A 23 14.96 -10.04 -10.33
C GLU A 23 15.57 -8.64 -10.44
N GLY A 24 16.49 -8.31 -9.54
CA GLY A 24 17.19 -7.04 -9.52
C GLY A 24 16.35 -5.93 -8.91
N ASP A 25 17.01 -4.86 -8.49
CA ASP A 25 16.32 -3.73 -7.87
C ASP A 25 15.60 -2.84 -8.89
N ASN A 26 16.30 -2.45 -9.95
CA ASN A 26 15.75 -1.60 -11.02
C ASN A 26 15.10 -0.29 -10.52
N GLY A 27 15.59 0.24 -9.39
CA GLY A 27 15.04 1.45 -8.78
C GLY A 27 13.83 1.22 -7.87
N TYR A 28 13.49 -0.03 -7.62
CA TYR A 28 12.32 -0.39 -6.81
C TYR A 28 12.39 0.15 -5.39
N GLU A 29 13.52 -0.06 -4.70
CA GLU A 29 13.64 0.31 -3.29
C GLU A 29 13.44 1.81 -3.08
N ALA A 30 14.09 2.63 -3.92
CA ALA A 30 13.93 4.08 -3.84
C ALA A 30 12.50 4.51 -4.10
N MET A 31 11.84 3.91 -5.09
CA MET A 31 10.46 4.24 -5.42
C MET A 31 9.50 3.74 -4.34
N ALA A 32 9.74 2.58 -3.75
CA ALA A 32 8.92 2.05 -2.65
C ALA A 32 8.97 2.99 -1.44
N ASP A 33 10.16 3.47 -1.07
CA ASP A 33 10.32 4.44 0.02
C ASP A 33 9.57 5.74 -0.29
N ARG A 34 9.67 6.22 -1.52
CA ARG A 34 8.95 7.42 -1.94
C ARG A 34 7.44 7.24 -1.87
N MET A 35 6.93 6.07 -2.24
CA MET A 35 5.50 5.78 -2.17
C MET A 35 4.99 5.76 -0.73
N VAL A 36 5.78 5.25 0.20
CA VAL A 36 5.43 5.29 1.63
C VAL A 36 5.32 6.73 2.12
N GLU A 37 6.28 7.58 1.78
CA GLU A 37 6.27 9.01 2.14
C GLU A 37 5.05 9.72 1.57
N LEU A 38 4.75 9.49 0.30
CA LEU A 38 3.61 10.12 -0.37
C LEU A 38 2.28 9.65 0.20
N ALA A 39 2.14 8.36 0.44
CA ALA A 39 0.92 7.81 1.03
C ALA A 39 0.67 8.43 2.41
N ALA A 40 1.70 8.53 3.23
CA ALA A 40 1.59 9.09 4.58
C ALA A 40 1.14 10.55 4.59
N SER A 41 1.35 11.29 3.50
CA SER A 41 0.93 12.68 3.37
C SER A 41 -0.49 12.84 2.81
N GLN A 42 -1.13 11.76 2.36
CA GLN A 42 -2.43 11.85 1.71
C GLN A 42 -3.57 12.01 2.73
N PRO A 43 -4.59 12.83 2.41
CA PRO A 43 -5.77 12.91 3.24
C PRO A 43 -6.42 11.53 3.40
N GLY A 44 -6.76 11.18 4.63
CA GLY A 44 -7.42 9.91 4.93
C GLY A 44 -6.50 8.71 5.13
N PHE A 45 -5.18 8.88 4.98
CA PHE A 45 -4.23 7.82 5.30
C PHE A 45 -4.21 7.57 6.81
N LEU A 46 -4.34 6.30 7.21
CA LEU A 46 -4.39 5.93 8.62
C LEU A 46 -3.16 5.15 9.09
N GLY A 47 -2.51 4.44 8.21
CA GLY A 47 -1.34 3.64 8.57
C GLY A 47 -1.00 2.60 7.53
N MET A 48 0.11 1.89 7.77
CA MET A 48 0.61 0.91 6.81
C MET A 48 1.44 -0.16 7.51
N GLU A 49 1.32 -1.37 7.00
CA GLU A 49 2.13 -2.51 7.43
C GLU A 49 2.66 -3.22 6.19
N SER A 50 3.91 -3.66 6.22
CA SER A 50 4.50 -4.30 5.06
C SER A 50 5.52 -5.36 5.47
N VAL A 51 5.51 -6.46 4.75
CA VAL A 51 6.48 -7.54 4.91
C VAL A 51 6.74 -8.16 3.54
N ARG A 52 7.99 -8.57 3.32
CA ARG A 52 8.36 -9.23 2.06
C ARG A 52 9.38 -10.32 2.29
N GLU A 53 9.05 -11.48 1.72
CA GLU A 53 9.99 -12.56 1.46
C GLU A 53 9.83 -12.91 -0.02
N GLU A 54 9.50 -14.15 -0.38
CA GLU A 54 9.14 -14.45 -1.76
C GLU A 54 7.85 -13.73 -2.14
N LEU A 55 6.85 -13.81 -1.27
CA LEU A 55 5.62 -13.05 -1.38
C LEU A 55 5.76 -11.77 -0.56
N GLY A 56 5.47 -10.64 -1.15
CA GLY A 56 5.37 -9.38 -0.43
C GLY A 56 3.93 -8.99 -0.21
N ILE A 57 3.63 -8.50 0.99
CA ILE A 57 2.31 -8.00 1.33
C ILE A 57 2.45 -6.64 1.98
N THR A 58 1.75 -5.65 1.43
CA THR A 58 1.61 -4.34 2.02
C THR A 58 0.15 -4.08 2.25
N VAL A 59 -0.21 -3.72 3.48
CA VAL A 59 -1.57 -3.31 3.81
C VAL A 59 -1.53 -1.85 4.21
N SER A 60 -2.29 -1.02 3.51
CA SER A 60 -2.47 0.39 3.89
C SER A 60 -3.92 0.59 4.33
N TYR A 61 -4.09 1.45 5.35
CA TYR A 61 -5.39 1.70 5.96
C TYR A 61 -5.83 3.12 5.66
N TRP A 62 -7.11 3.29 5.36
CA TRP A 62 -7.66 4.54 4.83
C TRP A 62 -9.03 4.84 5.46
N GLU A 63 -9.28 6.11 5.63
CA GLU A 63 -10.50 6.60 6.24
C GLU A 63 -11.75 6.31 5.38
N SER A 64 -11.60 6.33 4.05
CA SER A 64 -12.71 6.18 3.12
C SER A 64 -12.28 5.59 1.78
N LEU A 65 -13.24 5.10 1.02
CA LEU A 65 -13.01 4.68 -0.37
C LEU A 65 -12.59 5.87 -1.24
N GLU A 66 -13.09 7.06 -0.95
CA GLU A 66 -12.70 8.29 -1.66
C GLU A 66 -11.22 8.58 -1.47
N SER A 67 -10.70 8.44 -0.26
CA SER A 67 -9.28 8.63 0.03
C SER A 67 -8.42 7.67 -0.78
N ILE A 68 -8.84 6.42 -0.90
CA ILE A 68 -8.15 5.41 -1.72
C ILE A 68 -8.17 5.82 -3.19
N THR A 69 -9.32 6.25 -3.69
CA THR A 69 -9.46 6.70 -5.08
C THR A 69 -8.55 7.89 -5.37
N ASN A 70 -8.49 8.86 -4.46
CA ASN A 70 -7.64 10.04 -4.62
C ASN A 70 -6.15 9.65 -4.60
N TRP A 71 -5.75 8.73 -3.72
CA TRP A 71 -4.40 8.21 -3.69
C TRP A 71 -4.02 7.55 -5.02
N LYS A 72 -4.93 6.74 -5.56
CA LYS A 72 -4.71 6.05 -6.84
C LYS A 72 -4.53 7.04 -7.99
N LYS A 73 -5.17 8.22 -7.91
CA LYS A 73 -5.05 9.27 -8.93
C LYS A 73 -3.79 10.12 -8.77
N ASN A 74 -3.06 10.00 -7.68
CA ASN A 74 -1.83 10.76 -7.48
C ASN A 74 -0.84 10.47 -8.60
N ALA A 75 -0.29 11.53 -9.20
CA ALA A 75 0.54 11.40 -10.41
C ALA A 75 1.77 10.53 -10.19
N GLU A 76 2.46 10.67 -9.05
CA GLU A 76 3.63 9.84 -8.73
C GLU A 76 3.23 8.39 -8.49
N HIS A 77 2.10 8.15 -7.82
CA HIS A 77 1.60 6.82 -7.59
C HIS A 77 1.23 6.13 -8.91
N ARG A 78 0.61 6.86 -9.83
CA ARG A 78 0.29 6.32 -11.16
C ARG A 78 1.55 5.95 -11.93
N GLU A 79 2.59 6.78 -11.85
CA GLU A 79 3.87 6.49 -12.49
C GLU A 79 4.51 5.23 -11.86
N ALA A 80 4.46 5.08 -10.54
CA ALA A 80 4.96 3.90 -9.86
C ALA A 80 4.19 2.65 -10.28
N GLN A 81 2.86 2.75 -10.43
CA GLN A 81 2.05 1.64 -10.91
C GLN A 81 2.45 1.22 -12.33
N ARG A 82 2.66 2.20 -13.22
CA ARG A 82 3.09 1.93 -14.59
C ARG A 82 4.44 1.21 -14.62
N LEU A 83 5.40 1.69 -13.86
CA LEU A 83 6.73 1.08 -13.77
C LEU A 83 6.68 -0.30 -13.09
N GLY A 84 5.81 -0.45 -12.10
CA GLY A 84 5.59 -1.72 -11.43
C GLY A 84 5.15 -2.81 -12.40
N HIS A 85 4.23 -2.50 -13.30
CA HIS A 85 3.79 -3.40 -14.35
C HIS A 85 4.91 -3.79 -15.31
N GLN A 86 5.82 -2.86 -15.58
CA GLN A 86 6.86 -3.05 -16.59
C GLN A 86 8.16 -3.65 -16.05
N LYS A 87 8.52 -3.33 -14.80
CA LYS A 87 9.86 -3.61 -14.28
C LYS A 87 9.90 -4.42 -13.00
N TRP A 88 9.00 -4.15 -12.05
CA TRP A 88 9.23 -4.54 -10.66
C TRP A 88 8.49 -5.77 -10.20
N TYR A 89 7.35 -6.05 -10.79
CA TYR A 89 6.53 -7.17 -10.37
C TYR A 89 6.28 -8.16 -11.49
N SER A 90 6.53 -9.43 -11.20
CA SER A 90 6.15 -10.51 -12.12
C SER A 90 4.65 -10.77 -12.03
N THR A 91 4.08 -10.57 -10.84
CA THR A 91 2.62 -10.64 -10.63
C THR A 91 2.26 -9.85 -9.38
N PHE A 92 1.05 -9.32 -9.36
CA PHE A 92 0.50 -8.69 -8.16
C PHE A 92 -1.03 -8.72 -8.16
N ARG A 93 -1.58 -8.51 -6.98
CA ARG A 93 -3.04 -8.39 -6.78
C ARG A 93 -3.29 -7.29 -5.76
N VAL A 94 -4.23 -6.41 -6.07
CA VAL A 94 -4.71 -5.38 -5.15
C VAL A 94 -6.13 -5.73 -4.74
N ARG A 95 -6.38 -5.76 -3.43
CA ARG A 95 -7.71 -5.97 -2.89
C ARG A 95 -8.06 -4.79 -1.99
N ILE A 96 -9.29 -4.32 -2.09
CA ILE A 96 -9.80 -3.25 -1.24
C ILE A 96 -10.90 -3.87 -0.39
N ALA A 97 -10.77 -3.72 0.92
CA ALA A 97 -11.67 -4.33 1.87
C ALA A 97 -12.13 -3.32 2.92
N ARG A 98 -13.32 -3.53 3.46
CA ARG A 98 -13.80 -2.75 4.58
C ARG A 98 -13.49 -3.50 5.88
N VAL A 99 -12.86 -2.81 6.81
CA VAL A 99 -12.63 -3.35 8.14
C VAL A 99 -13.83 -2.99 9.00
N GLU A 100 -14.62 -3.98 9.35
CA GLU A 100 -15.84 -3.79 10.13
C GLU A 100 -15.61 -3.90 11.64
N ARG A 101 -14.64 -4.71 12.04
CA ARG A 101 -14.24 -4.87 13.42
C ARG A 101 -12.74 -5.10 13.51
N ASP A 102 -12.12 -4.62 14.57
CA ASP A 102 -10.78 -4.99 14.93
C ASP A 102 -10.68 -5.11 16.46
N TYR A 103 -9.72 -5.87 16.91
CA TYR A 103 -9.44 -6.01 18.34
C TYR A 103 -8.02 -6.50 18.52
N GLY A 104 -7.45 -6.25 19.68
CA GLY A 104 -6.10 -6.69 19.96
C GLY A 104 -5.67 -6.37 21.39
N ILE A 105 -4.41 -6.63 21.63
CA ILE A 105 -3.78 -6.34 22.91
C ILE A 105 -2.63 -5.39 22.75
#